data_d93934437ff2ac85c72de1ac5c409c13
#
_entry.id   d93934437ff2ac85c72de1ac5c409c13
#
_cell.length_a   1.000
_cell.length_b   1.000
_cell.length_c   1.000
_cell.angle_alpha   90.00
_cell.angle_beta   90.00
_cell.angle_gamma   90.00
#
_symmetry.space_group_name_H-M   'P 1'
#
loop_
_entity.id
_entity.type
_entity.pdbx_description
1 polymer ?
#
loop_
_entity_poly.entity_id
_entity_poly.type
_entity_poly.pdbx_seq_one_letter_code
_entity_poly.pdbx_strand_id
1 'polypeptide(L)'
;MNRAEASGKTYYQLTVYHYTTADQEQVLDTYLQEALLPALHRQQLKQIGVFKAISNDTSTLKKLYVLISFNSLEAVTAVPTKLRNDKEYQTKGAAYINAVYTASPYARMEAILLQAFALAPSLEQPQLKSPKKERVYELRSYESATEKIFQNKVHMFNEGDEIGLFKRLNFNAIFYAEVIAG
;
A
#
# COMPACT_ATOMS: atom_id res chain seq x y z
N MET A 1 19.42 21.64 25.80
CA MET A 1 19.59 20.30 25.21
C MET A 1 18.27 19.91 24.57
N ASN A 2 18.08 20.20 23.29
CA ASN A 2 16.90 19.74 22.56
C ASN A 2 17.07 18.26 22.27
N ARG A 3 16.24 17.45 22.91
CA ARG A 3 16.04 16.04 22.52
C ARG A 3 15.38 16.08 21.16
N ALA A 4 16.14 15.82 20.08
CA ALA A 4 15.55 15.50 18.79
C ALA A 4 14.64 14.29 19.03
N GLU A 5 13.35 14.48 18.92
CA GLU A 5 12.39 13.38 18.85
C GLU A 5 12.85 12.50 17.68
N ALA A 6 13.21 11.27 17.99
CA ALA A 6 13.50 10.29 16.96
C ALA A 6 12.22 10.19 16.10
N SER A 7 12.26 10.76 14.91
CA SER A 7 11.20 10.62 13.91
C SER A 7 10.95 9.12 13.75
N GLY A 8 9.79 8.65 14.22
CA GLY A 8 9.44 7.24 14.16
C GLY A 8 9.52 6.76 12.72
N LYS A 9 10.02 5.54 12.51
CA LYS A 9 10.08 4.94 11.17
C LYS A 9 8.67 4.78 10.62
N THR A 10 8.47 5.17 9.37
CA THR A 10 7.23 4.91 8.65
C THR A 10 7.29 3.52 8.01
N TYR A 11 6.20 2.81 8.11
CA TYR A 11 6.00 1.51 7.47
C TYR A 11 4.85 1.58 6.49
N TYR A 12 4.92 0.75 5.45
CA TYR A 12 3.84 0.62 4.50
C TYR A 12 3.44 -0.84 4.39
N GLN A 13 2.14 -1.07 4.30
CA GLN A 13 1.61 -2.35 3.85
C GLN A 13 1.04 -2.16 2.46
N LEU A 14 1.58 -2.91 1.50
CA LEU A 14 1.06 -3.02 0.16
C LEU A 14 0.34 -4.35 0.02
N THR A 15 -0.97 -4.31 -0.12
CA THR A 15 -1.78 -5.50 -0.41
C THR A 15 -2.11 -5.53 -1.90
N VAL A 16 -1.86 -6.67 -2.54
CA VAL A 16 -2.19 -6.90 -3.96
C VAL A 16 -3.24 -7.99 -4.04
N TYR A 17 -4.43 -7.61 -4.51
CA TYR A 17 -5.49 -8.56 -4.84
C TYR A 17 -5.41 -8.93 -6.31
N HIS A 18 -5.40 -10.23 -6.59
CA HIS A 18 -5.52 -10.79 -7.92
C HIS A 18 -6.92 -11.34 -8.10
N TYR A 19 -7.59 -10.97 -9.17
CA TYR A 19 -8.96 -11.41 -9.46
C TYR A 19 -9.17 -11.62 -10.95
N THR A 20 -10.21 -12.39 -11.33
CA THR A 20 -10.44 -12.81 -12.72
C THR A 20 -11.86 -12.50 -13.21
N THR A 21 -12.81 -12.26 -12.29
CA THR A 21 -14.21 -12.06 -12.65
C THR A 21 -14.72 -10.67 -12.24
N ALA A 22 -15.78 -10.23 -12.91
CA ALA A 22 -16.45 -8.98 -12.56
C ALA A 22 -17.10 -9.04 -11.16
N ASP A 23 -17.59 -10.22 -10.75
CA ASP A 23 -18.18 -10.41 -9.42
C ASP A 23 -17.13 -10.23 -8.32
N GLN A 24 -15.92 -10.78 -8.51
CA GLN A 24 -14.79 -10.55 -7.60
C GLN A 24 -14.43 -9.07 -7.51
N GLU A 25 -14.37 -8.38 -8.65
CA GLU A 25 -14.11 -6.95 -8.69
C GLU A 25 -15.15 -6.16 -7.91
N GLN A 26 -16.44 -6.46 -8.13
CA GLN A 26 -17.54 -5.80 -7.43
C GLN A 26 -17.48 -6.02 -5.92
N VAL A 27 -17.19 -7.25 -5.47
CA VAL A 27 -17.06 -7.57 -4.04
C VAL A 27 -15.88 -6.82 -3.43
N LEU A 28 -14.72 -6.78 -4.12
CA LEU A 28 -13.54 -6.03 -3.66
C LEU A 28 -13.81 -4.53 -3.59
N ASP A 29 -14.41 -3.93 -4.62
CA ASP A 29 -14.73 -2.51 -4.65
C ASP A 29 -15.69 -2.12 -3.51
N THR A 30 -16.77 -2.89 -3.32
CA THR A 30 -17.72 -2.67 -2.24
C THR A 30 -17.07 -2.82 -0.88
N TYR A 31 -16.28 -3.89 -0.67
CA TYR A 31 -15.55 -4.12 0.57
C TYR A 31 -14.60 -2.96 0.92
N LEU A 32 -13.82 -2.52 -0.06
CA LEU A 32 -12.89 -1.40 0.15
C LEU A 32 -13.63 -0.11 0.46
N GLN A 33 -14.64 0.23 -0.34
CA GLN A 33 -15.36 1.50 -0.22
C GLN A 33 -16.21 1.59 1.04
N GLU A 34 -16.94 0.53 1.38
CA GLU A 34 -17.95 0.58 2.42
C GLU A 34 -17.49 0.03 3.78
N ALA A 35 -16.50 -0.85 3.80
CA ALA A 35 -16.02 -1.49 5.01
C ALA A 35 -14.59 -1.11 5.39
N LEU A 36 -13.58 -1.44 4.55
CA LEU A 36 -12.19 -1.32 4.96
C LEU A 36 -11.76 0.14 5.11
N LEU A 37 -11.95 0.98 4.09
CA LEU A 37 -11.50 2.38 4.14
C LEU A 37 -12.15 3.17 5.29
N PRO A 38 -13.49 3.10 5.52
CA PRO A 38 -14.11 3.73 6.66
C PRO A 38 -13.56 3.23 8.01
N ALA A 39 -13.34 1.92 8.15
CA ALA A 39 -12.80 1.34 9.38
C ALA A 39 -11.35 1.80 9.65
N LEU A 40 -10.50 1.87 8.63
CA LEU A 40 -9.14 2.39 8.75
C LEU A 40 -9.13 3.88 9.11
N HIS A 41 -10.02 4.68 8.52
CA HIS A 41 -10.18 6.10 8.87
C HIS A 41 -10.63 6.29 10.33
N ARG A 42 -11.52 5.44 10.86
CA ARG A 42 -11.88 5.43 12.29
C ARG A 42 -10.66 5.13 13.17
N GLN A 43 -9.71 4.36 12.68
CA GLN A 43 -8.43 4.09 13.36
C GLN A 43 -7.37 5.18 13.14
N GLN A 44 -7.75 6.33 12.57
CA GLN A 44 -6.88 7.47 12.27
C GLN A 44 -5.79 7.18 11.19
N LEU A 45 -5.92 6.09 10.43
CA LEU A 45 -5.10 5.82 9.27
C LEU A 45 -5.67 6.60 8.08
N LYS A 46 -5.00 7.68 7.68
CA LYS A 46 -5.51 8.64 6.67
C LYS A 46 -4.77 8.55 5.34
N GLN A 47 -3.54 8.05 5.35
CA GLN A 47 -2.71 7.94 4.16
C GLN A 47 -2.89 6.55 3.55
N ILE A 48 -3.94 6.41 2.73
CA ILE A 48 -4.32 5.16 2.08
C ILE A 48 -4.48 5.43 0.58
N GLY A 49 -3.88 4.57 -0.24
CA GLY A 49 -4.06 4.56 -1.70
C GLY A 49 -4.71 3.27 -2.16
N VAL A 50 -5.69 3.38 -3.06
CA VAL A 50 -6.28 2.24 -3.76
C VAL A 50 -6.13 2.46 -5.25
N PHE A 51 -5.57 1.48 -5.95
CA PHE A 51 -5.23 1.60 -7.37
C PHE A 51 -5.62 0.33 -8.11
N LYS A 52 -6.15 0.48 -9.33
CA LYS A 52 -6.34 -0.63 -10.28
C LYS A 52 -5.24 -0.57 -11.34
N ALA A 53 -4.73 -1.73 -11.75
CA ALA A 53 -3.75 -1.76 -12.83
C ALA A 53 -4.39 -1.33 -14.14
N ILE A 54 -3.70 -0.50 -14.93
CA ILE A 54 -4.15 -0.08 -16.28
C ILE A 54 -4.33 -1.31 -17.19
N SER A 55 -3.47 -2.32 -17.01
CA SER A 55 -3.57 -3.58 -17.76
C SER A 55 -4.83 -4.40 -17.49
N ASN A 56 -5.64 -4.03 -16.48
CA ASN A 56 -6.89 -4.73 -16.17
C ASN A 56 -7.90 -4.70 -17.33
N ASP A 57 -7.82 -3.73 -18.22
CA ASP A 57 -8.70 -3.62 -19.37
C ASP A 57 -8.52 -4.77 -20.39
N THR A 58 -7.32 -5.36 -20.41
CA THR A 58 -6.96 -6.41 -21.38
C THR A 58 -6.50 -7.71 -20.73
N SER A 59 -6.18 -7.69 -19.44
CA SER A 59 -5.66 -8.86 -18.71
C SER A 59 -6.78 -9.76 -18.20
N THR A 60 -6.60 -11.08 -18.33
CA THR A 60 -7.45 -12.08 -17.68
C THR A 60 -7.22 -12.14 -16.17
N LEU A 61 -5.99 -11.91 -15.70
CA LEU A 61 -5.65 -11.79 -14.30
C LEU A 61 -5.48 -10.31 -13.95
N LYS A 62 -6.49 -9.76 -13.33
CA LYS A 62 -6.57 -8.36 -12.94
C LYS A 62 -5.96 -8.13 -11.56
N LYS A 63 -5.50 -6.90 -11.30
CA LYS A 63 -4.85 -6.54 -10.04
C LYS A 63 -5.45 -5.27 -9.44
N LEU A 64 -5.62 -5.30 -8.12
CA LEU A 64 -5.98 -4.15 -7.30
C LEU A 64 -4.96 -4.03 -6.18
N TYR A 65 -4.47 -2.81 -5.96
CA TYR A 65 -3.44 -2.50 -4.98
C TYR A 65 -4.03 -1.62 -3.87
N VAL A 66 -3.71 -1.95 -2.62
CA VAL A 66 -4.05 -1.13 -1.45
C VAL A 66 -2.75 -0.83 -0.71
N LEU A 67 -2.38 0.45 -0.65
CA LEU A 67 -1.22 0.94 0.09
C LEU A 67 -1.70 1.66 1.35
N ILE A 68 -1.20 1.26 2.50
CA ILE A 68 -1.51 1.87 3.80
C ILE A 68 -0.21 2.29 4.47
N SER A 69 -0.15 3.54 4.96
CA SER A 69 0.99 4.07 5.71
C SER A 69 0.74 3.96 7.23
N PHE A 70 1.78 3.57 7.97
CA PHE A 70 1.78 3.37 9.42
C PHE A 70 2.98 4.05 10.08
N ASN A 71 2.79 4.54 11.28
CA ASN A 71 3.83 5.19 12.07
C ASN A 71 4.67 4.20 12.91
N SER A 72 4.29 2.92 12.97
CA SER A 72 5.03 1.88 13.68
C SER A 72 4.61 0.47 13.24
N LEU A 73 5.44 -0.54 13.53
CA LEU A 73 5.12 -1.96 13.30
C LEU A 73 3.96 -2.43 14.19
N GLU A 74 3.85 -1.91 15.40
CA GLU A 74 2.75 -2.23 16.32
C GLU A 74 1.42 -1.77 15.72
N ALA A 75 1.40 -0.63 15.03
CA ALA A 75 0.20 -0.16 14.34
C ALA A 75 -0.22 -1.13 13.22
N VAL A 76 0.75 -1.67 12.46
CA VAL A 76 0.48 -2.68 11.42
C VAL A 76 -0.17 -3.92 12.03
N THR A 77 0.42 -4.47 13.10
CA THR A 77 -0.05 -5.71 13.73
C THR A 77 -1.35 -5.54 14.52
N ALA A 78 -1.68 -4.32 14.96
CA ALA A 78 -2.91 -4.02 15.70
C ALA A 78 -4.16 -3.96 14.80
N VAL A 79 -4.01 -3.57 13.52
CA VAL A 79 -5.15 -3.36 12.59
C VAL A 79 -6.04 -4.59 12.45
N PRO A 80 -5.54 -5.82 12.22
CA PRO A 80 -6.42 -6.99 12.07
C PRO A 80 -7.29 -7.25 13.29
N THR A 81 -6.75 -7.03 14.50
CA THR A 81 -7.52 -7.20 15.74
C THR A 81 -8.59 -6.12 15.91
N LYS A 82 -8.26 -4.87 15.59
CA LYS A 82 -9.22 -3.77 15.63
C LYS A 82 -10.34 -3.96 14.61
N LEU A 83 -10.03 -4.41 13.40
CA LEU A 83 -11.04 -4.72 12.37
C LEU A 83 -11.97 -5.85 12.80
N ARG A 84 -11.45 -6.92 13.42
CA ARG A 84 -12.30 -8.01 13.94
C ARG A 84 -13.30 -7.53 14.98
N ASN A 85 -12.96 -6.51 15.76
CA ASN A 85 -13.81 -5.95 16.81
C ASN A 85 -14.69 -4.79 16.33
N ASP A 86 -14.54 -4.31 15.11
CA ASP A 86 -15.33 -3.24 14.51
C ASP A 86 -16.61 -3.81 13.92
N LYS A 87 -17.75 -3.59 14.61
CA LYS A 87 -19.05 -4.14 14.20
C LYS A 87 -19.53 -3.60 12.85
N GLU A 88 -19.26 -2.33 12.56
CA GLU A 88 -19.64 -1.73 11.28
C GLU A 88 -18.83 -2.35 10.13
N TYR A 89 -17.52 -2.52 10.31
CA TYR A 89 -16.66 -3.22 9.37
C TYR A 89 -17.15 -4.64 9.11
N GLN A 90 -17.49 -5.39 10.17
CA GLN A 90 -18.00 -6.76 10.05
C GLN A 90 -19.32 -6.81 9.27
N THR A 91 -20.22 -5.87 9.53
CA THR A 91 -21.53 -5.83 8.87
C THR A 91 -21.41 -5.41 7.41
N LYS A 92 -20.71 -4.31 7.13
CA LYS A 92 -20.54 -3.77 5.78
C LYS A 92 -19.65 -4.64 4.89
N GLY A 93 -18.66 -5.28 5.48
CA GLY A 93 -17.72 -6.17 4.80
C GLY A 93 -18.18 -7.63 4.68
N ALA A 94 -19.38 -7.97 5.13
CA ALA A 94 -19.83 -9.35 5.28
C ALA A 94 -19.68 -10.21 4.00
N ALA A 95 -19.96 -9.65 2.83
CA ALA A 95 -19.84 -10.36 1.54
C ALA A 95 -18.39 -10.79 1.25
N TYR A 96 -17.42 -9.99 1.68
CA TYR A 96 -16.00 -10.32 1.56
C TYR A 96 -15.53 -11.21 2.72
N ILE A 97 -15.87 -10.83 3.97
CA ILE A 97 -15.33 -11.45 5.19
C ILE A 97 -15.85 -12.87 5.36
N ASN A 98 -17.14 -13.10 5.03
CA ASN A 98 -17.82 -14.38 5.20
C ASN A 98 -17.96 -15.16 3.88
N ALA A 99 -17.20 -14.77 2.84
CA ALA A 99 -17.24 -15.45 1.56
C ALA A 99 -16.91 -16.94 1.72
N VAL A 100 -17.71 -17.79 1.09
CA VAL A 100 -17.47 -19.24 1.09
C VAL A 100 -16.33 -19.59 0.13
N TYR A 101 -15.63 -20.70 0.38
CA TYR A 101 -14.46 -21.09 -0.43
C TYR A 101 -14.77 -21.31 -1.92
N THR A 102 -16.02 -21.65 -2.25
CA THR A 102 -16.49 -21.82 -3.64
C THR A 102 -16.80 -20.52 -4.35
N ALA A 103 -16.86 -19.39 -3.63
CA ALA A 103 -17.10 -18.04 -4.14
C ALA A 103 -16.10 -17.07 -3.53
N SER A 104 -14.81 -17.37 -3.67
CA SER A 104 -13.73 -16.52 -3.14
C SER A 104 -13.75 -15.12 -3.76
N PRO A 105 -13.62 -14.04 -2.95
CA PRO A 105 -13.65 -12.66 -3.43
C PRO A 105 -12.40 -12.26 -4.23
N TYR A 106 -11.39 -13.11 -4.29
CA TYR A 106 -10.17 -12.95 -5.08
C TYR A 106 -9.57 -14.31 -5.42
N ALA A 107 -8.72 -14.37 -6.43
CA ALA A 107 -7.97 -15.58 -6.79
C ALA A 107 -6.72 -15.75 -5.89
N ARG A 108 -6.03 -14.64 -5.57
CA ARG A 108 -4.83 -14.60 -4.73
C ARG A 108 -4.74 -13.24 -4.03
N MET A 109 -4.17 -13.22 -2.85
CA MET A 109 -3.81 -11.99 -2.14
C MET A 109 -2.35 -12.07 -1.68
N GLU A 110 -1.62 -10.99 -1.88
CA GLU A 110 -0.26 -10.81 -1.37
C GLU A 110 -0.26 -9.64 -0.40
N ALA A 111 0.48 -9.76 0.70
CA ALA A 111 0.66 -8.69 1.67
C ALA A 111 2.16 -8.45 1.85
N ILE A 112 2.63 -7.28 1.45
CA ILE A 112 4.04 -6.89 1.44
C ILE A 112 4.23 -5.80 2.48
N LEU A 113 5.14 -6.02 3.42
CA LEU A 113 5.50 -5.05 4.44
C LEU A 113 6.80 -4.35 4.05
N LEU A 114 6.75 -3.01 4.04
CA LEU A 114 7.88 -2.18 3.64
C LEU A 114 8.24 -1.20 4.77
N GLN A 115 9.52 -0.82 4.83
CA GLN A 115 10.03 0.24 5.68
C GLN A 115 10.49 1.40 4.81
N ALA A 116 10.07 2.62 5.15
CA ALA A 116 10.49 3.84 4.45
C ALA A 116 12.02 4.00 4.48
N PHE A 117 12.60 4.50 3.39
CA PHE A 117 14.00 4.87 3.34
C PHE A 117 14.29 6.06 4.28
N ALA A 118 15.52 6.10 4.81
CA ALA A 118 15.93 7.13 5.77
C ALA A 118 15.83 8.55 5.20
N LEU A 119 16.13 8.73 3.91
CA LEU A 119 16.05 10.03 3.23
C LEU A 119 14.67 10.34 2.61
N ALA A 120 13.71 9.40 2.72
CA ALA A 120 12.30 9.59 2.36
C ALA A 120 11.41 8.98 3.46
N PRO A 121 11.44 9.53 4.70
CA PRO A 121 10.86 8.91 5.89
C PRO A 121 9.34 8.95 5.92
N SER A 122 8.70 9.65 5.01
CA SER A 122 7.24 9.83 4.96
C SER A 122 6.69 9.69 3.54
N LEU A 123 5.40 9.38 3.47
CA LEU A 123 4.67 9.40 2.21
C LEU A 123 4.40 10.86 1.79
N GLU A 124 4.78 11.21 0.58
CA GLU A 124 4.53 12.51 -0.02
C GLU A 124 3.22 12.51 -0.80
N GLN A 125 2.42 13.55 -0.63
CA GLN A 125 1.21 13.71 -1.44
C GLN A 125 1.57 14.36 -2.78
N PRO A 126 1.20 13.74 -3.92
CA PRO A 126 1.54 14.29 -5.22
C PRO A 126 0.79 15.59 -5.48
N GLN A 127 1.50 16.62 -5.98
CA GLN A 127 0.97 17.92 -6.34
C GLN A 127 0.34 17.90 -7.76
N LEU A 128 -0.65 17.00 -7.94
CA LEU A 128 -1.35 16.83 -9.22
C LEU A 128 -2.63 17.67 -9.26
N LYS A 129 -2.85 18.38 -10.38
CA LYS A 129 -4.03 19.23 -10.60
C LYS A 129 -5.23 18.44 -11.17
N SER A 130 -4.98 17.31 -11.84
CA SER A 130 -6.02 16.48 -12.43
C SER A 130 -6.93 15.84 -11.36
N PRO A 131 -8.19 15.54 -11.67
CA PRO A 131 -9.08 14.77 -10.82
C PRO A 131 -8.45 13.41 -10.44
N LYS A 132 -8.72 12.94 -9.23
CA LYS A 132 -8.10 11.68 -8.72
C LYS A 132 -8.28 10.49 -9.66
N LYS A 133 -9.45 10.34 -10.29
CA LYS A 133 -9.76 9.25 -11.21
C LYS A 133 -8.95 9.25 -12.53
N GLU A 134 -8.36 10.38 -12.87
CA GLU A 134 -7.55 10.56 -14.09
C GLU A 134 -6.06 10.47 -13.82
N ARG A 135 -5.66 10.33 -12.54
CA ARG A 135 -4.26 10.25 -12.17
C ARG A 135 -3.71 8.86 -12.43
N VAL A 136 -2.53 8.82 -13.02
CA VAL A 136 -1.76 7.60 -13.24
C VAL A 136 -0.59 7.60 -12.29
N TYR A 137 -0.37 6.46 -11.64
CA TYR A 137 0.76 6.23 -10.73
C TYR A 137 1.58 5.06 -11.25
N GLU A 138 2.89 5.17 -11.17
CA GLU A 138 3.82 4.09 -11.49
C GLU A 138 4.37 3.51 -10.19
N LEU A 139 4.19 2.21 -9.97
CA LEU A 139 4.86 1.46 -8.92
C LEU A 139 6.07 0.75 -9.52
N ARG A 140 7.26 1.08 -9.04
CA ARG A 140 8.51 0.44 -9.42
C ARG A 140 8.95 -0.53 -8.34
N SER A 141 9.16 -1.80 -8.70
CA SER A 141 9.78 -2.82 -7.87
C SER A 141 11.15 -3.15 -8.43
N TYR A 142 12.16 -3.06 -7.59
CA TYR A 142 13.54 -3.41 -7.95
C TYR A 142 13.89 -4.73 -7.25
N GLU A 143 14.08 -5.77 -8.04
CA GLU A 143 14.45 -7.08 -7.56
C GLU A 143 15.97 -7.28 -7.72
N SER A 144 16.58 -7.96 -6.76
CA SER A 144 18.01 -8.21 -6.73
C SER A 144 18.29 -9.69 -6.60
N ALA A 145 19.35 -10.16 -7.26
CA ALA A 145 19.73 -11.57 -7.27
C ALA A 145 20.29 -12.06 -5.90
N THR A 146 20.78 -11.14 -5.08
CA THR A 146 21.32 -11.45 -3.74
C THR A 146 21.05 -10.30 -2.76
N GLU A 147 21.09 -10.60 -1.45
CA GLU A 147 20.94 -9.62 -0.38
C GLU A 147 22.03 -8.53 -0.47
N LYS A 148 23.25 -8.87 -0.88
CA LYS A 148 24.33 -7.88 -1.05
C LYS A 148 24.01 -6.87 -2.15
N ILE A 149 23.46 -7.33 -3.29
CA ILE A 149 23.05 -6.45 -4.39
C ILE A 149 21.85 -5.59 -3.95
N PHE A 150 20.91 -6.19 -3.23
CA PHE A 150 19.77 -5.46 -2.64
C PHE A 150 20.25 -4.35 -1.69
N GLN A 151 21.15 -4.65 -0.74
CA GLN A 151 21.71 -3.65 0.18
C GLN A 151 22.43 -2.53 -0.58
N ASN A 152 23.17 -2.86 -1.64
CA ASN A 152 23.80 -1.86 -2.49
C ASN A 152 22.75 -0.96 -3.18
N LYS A 153 21.62 -1.52 -3.63
CA LYS A 153 20.54 -0.72 -4.24
C LYS A 153 19.89 0.21 -3.21
N VAL A 154 19.66 -0.25 -1.98
CA VAL A 154 19.18 0.59 -0.87
C VAL A 154 20.18 1.73 -0.57
N HIS A 155 21.49 1.44 -0.54
CA HIS A 155 22.54 2.44 -0.38
C HIS A 155 22.53 3.47 -1.51
N MET A 156 22.39 3.05 -2.77
CA MET A 156 22.30 3.98 -3.91
C MET A 156 21.15 4.97 -3.76
N PHE A 157 19.98 4.54 -3.28
CA PHE A 157 18.85 5.43 -3.06
C PHE A 157 19.11 6.43 -1.93
N ASN A 158 19.68 5.99 -0.80
CA ASN A 158 19.89 6.83 0.37
C ASN A 158 21.17 7.66 0.27
N GLU A 159 22.35 7.04 0.14
CA GLU A 159 23.65 7.72 0.19
C GLU A 159 24.22 8.02 -1.21
N GLY A 160 23.76 7.28 -2.23
CA GLY A 160 24.14 7.50 -3.63
C GLY A 160 23.37 8.63 -4.32
N ASP A 161 22.54 9.40 -3.59
CA ASP A 161 21.78 10.55 -4.07
C ASP A 161 20.72 10.23 -5.17
N GLU A 162 20.28 8.98 -5.31
CA GLU A 162 19.26 8.63 -6.33
C GLU A 162 17.92 9.31 -6.04
N ILE A 163 17.50 9.41 -4.76
CA ILE A 163 16.32 10.17 -4.33
C ILE A 163 16.47 11.66 -4.69
N GLY A 164 17.64 12.25 -4.43
CA GLY A 164 17.94 13.63 -4.80
C GLY A 164 17.93 13.85 -6.32
N LEU A 165 18.42 12.90 -7.09
CA LEU A 165 18.38 12.93 -8.56
C LEU A 165 16.93 12.95 -9.07
N PHE A 166 16.07 12.06 -8.60
CA PHE A 166 14.65 12.08 -8.99
C PHE A 166 13.97 13.39 -8.64
N LYS A 167 14.28 13.97 -7.48
CA LYS A 167 13.75 15.27 -7.09
C LYS A 167 14.21 16.39 -8.03
N ARG A 168 15.50 16.41 -8.43
CA ARG A 168 16.03 17.40 -9.41
C ARG A 168 15.41 17.24 -10.79
N LEU A 169 15.03 16.01 -11.17
CA LEU A 169 14.34 15.70 -12.41
C LEU A 169 12.83 15.94 -12.34
N ASN A 170 12.33 16.53 -11.24
CA ASN A 170 10.92 16.81 -11.01
C ASN A 170 10.01 15.58 -11.04
N PHE A 171 10.51 14.40 -10.64
CA PHE A 171 9.66 13.25 -10.40
C PHE A 171 8.75 13.53 -9.19
N ASN A 172 7.48 13.22 -9.34
CA ASN A 172 6.46 13.40 -8.31
C ASN A 172 6.38 12.13 -7.44
N ALA A 173 7.49 11.85 -6.74
CA ALA A 173 7.62 10.63 -5.96
C ALA A 173 6.68 10.63 -4.75
N ILE A 174 6.05 9.50 -4.48
CA ILE A 174 5.10 9.30 -3.38
C ILE A 174 5.79 8.70 -2.16
N PHE A 175 6.59 7.64 -2.36
CA PHE A 175 7.36 6.99 -1.32
C PHE A 175 8.53 6.23 -1.91
N TYR A 176 9.52 5.99 -1.08
CA TYR A 176 10.62 5.06 -1.32
C TYR A 176 10.74 4.16 -0.10
N ALA A 177 10.88 2.85 -0.32
CA ALA A 177 10.92 1.90 0.76
C ALA A 177 11.65 0.62 0.39
N GLU A 178 12.10 -0.12 1.38
CA GLU A 178 12.60 -1.48 1.24
C GLU A 178 11.56 -2.49 1.73
N VAL A 179 11.49 -3.64 1.07
CA VAL A 179 10.67 -4.77 1.52
C VAL A 179 11.36 -5.42 2.71
N ILE A 180 10.63 -5.57 3.83
CA ILE A 180 11.11 -6.25 5.03
C ILE A 180 10.41 -7.59 5.28
N ALA A 181 9.24 -7.81 4.65
CA ALA A 181 8.54 -9.10 4.62
C ALA A 181 7.50 -9.12 3.48
N GLY A 182 7.30 -10.30 2.81
CA GLY A 182 6.29 -10.48 1.76
C GLY A 182 6.65 -11.51 0.73
#